data_04761d8241fb282cb75141211b82b570
#
_entry.id   04761d8241fb282cb75141211b82b570
#
_cell.length_a   1.000
_cell.length_b   1.000
_cell.length_c   1.000
_cell.angle_alpha   90.00
_cell.angle_beta   90.00
_cell.angle_gamma   90.00
#
_symmetry.space_group_name_H-M   'P 1'
#
loop_
_entity.id
_entity.type
_entity.pdbx_description
1 polymer ?
#
loop_
_entity_poly.entity_id
_entity_poly.type
_entity_poly.pdbx_seq_one_letter_code
_entity_poly.pdbx_strand_id
1 'polypeptide(L)'
;MLPWSTSTQRATKRVPVDPALLAVTLILALVGVVMVFSASAVVAGNRFHDPWYFLKRQLAWLGAGLLVMHLISKIDYTIWKKLAIPLLFGTTVLLVLVLVPSFGSVAKGARRWLHLGPLNIQPAELAKYAVAIYIAAYLTKKQDQITNFSRGLLPPLIVLGLLSGLVLLEPDLGTVVVMGLVVVTMLFLAGARIKHLGLLALCALPTVAALILGSPYRRRRVIEYLYGAKDPTGSGYQIHQSFLAFGSGGPFGVGLGEG
;
A
#
# COMPACT_ATOMS: atom_id res chain seq x y z
N MET A 1 -18.21 31.90 -26.28
CA MET A 1 -16.75 31.88 -26.67
C MET A 1 -15.99 32.77 -25.71
N LEU A 2 -15.32 32.24 -24.71
CA LEU A 2 -14.41 32.94 -23.80
C LEU A 2 -12.99 32.59 -24.25
N PRO A 3 -12.13 33.55 -24.52
CA PRO A 3 -10.77 33.29 -24.96
C PRO A 3 -9.94 32.83 -23.76
N TRP A 4 -9.43 31.63 -23.79
CA TRP A 4 -8.40 31.14 -22.87
C TRP A 4 -7.10 31.89 -23.16
N SER A 5 -6.91 33.00 -22.46
CA SER A 5 -5.68 33.78 -22.49
C SER A 5 -4.51 32.93 -22.02
N THR A 6 -3.55 32.80 -22.96
CA THR A 6 -2.10 32.68 -22.77
C THR A 6 -1.60 32.33 -21.36
N SER A 7 -0.97 31.17 -21.29
CA SER A 7 -0.15 30.70 -20.18
C SER A 7 0.91 31.72 -19.77
N THR A 8 0.57 32.65 -18.93
CA THR A 8 1.55 33.32 -18.09
C THR A 8 2.19 32.24 -17.19
N GLN A 9 3.48 32.04 -17.36
CA GLN A 9 4.35 31.30 -16.43
C GLN A 9 4.06 31.78 -15.01
N ARG A 10 3.18 31.07 -14.30
CA ARG A 10 3.07 31.22 -12.84
C ARG A 10 4.38 30.74 -12.29
N ALA A 11 5.27 31.67 -11.95
CA ALA A 11 6.36 31.41 -11.04
C ALA A 11 5.78 30.54 -9.91
N THR A 12 6.30 29.34 -9.73
CA THR A 12 5.86 28.40 -8.72
C THR A 12 6.10 29.02 -7.34
N LYS A 13 5.12 29.78 -6.84
CA LYS A 13 5.08 30.15 -5.44
C LYS A 13 5.10 28.82 -4.67
N ARG A 14 6.18 28.55 -3.99
CA ARG A 14 6.28 27.39 -3.10
C ARG A 14 5.10 27.49 -2.14
N VAL A 15 4.13 26.59 -2.29
CA VAL A 15 3.01 26.51 -1.36
C VAL A 15 3.61 26.13 0.00
N PRO A 16 3.38 26.90 1.06
CA PRO A 16 3.88 26.53 2.38
C PRO A 16 3.32 25.16 2.77
N VAL A 17 4.11 24.41 3.50
CA VAL A 17 3.68 23.10 4.04
C VAL A 17 2.46 23.36 4.93
N ASP A 18 1.40 22.59 4.73
CA ASP A 18 0.22 22.65 5.60
C ASP A 18 0.61 22.19 7.02
N PRO A 19 0.56 23.10 8.01
CA PRO A 19 1.00 22.79 9.37
C PRO A 19 0.10 21.75 10.06
N ALA A 20 -1.19 21.72 9.73
CA ALA A 20 -2.13 20.76 10.30
C ALA A 20 -1.85 19.34 9.80
N LEU A 21 -1.62 19.18 8.49
CA LEU A 21 -1.25 17.90 7.91
C LEU A 21 0.09 17.37 8.47
N LEU A 22 1.07 18.28 8.60
CA LEU A 22 2.36 17.93 9.19
C LEU A 22 2.21 17.50 10.66
N ALA A 23 1.47 18.28 11.47
CA ALA A 23 1.23 17.97 12.87
C ALA A 23 0.55 16.62 13.06
N VAL A 24 -0.53 16.33 12.31
CA VAL A 24 -1.21 15.03 12.35
C VAL A 24 -0.27 13.91 11.96
N THR A 25 0.54 14.08 10.92
CA THR A 25 1.52 13.07 10.49
C THR A 25 2.54 12.77 11.59
N LEU A 26 3.07 13.81 12.24
CA LEU A 26 4.05 13.65 13.33
C LEU A 26 3.41 12.99 14.57
N ILE A 27 2.20 13.41 14.94
CA ILE A 27 1.48 12.80 16.07
C ILE A 27 1.24 11.31 15.83
N LEU A 28 0.73 10.93 14.64
CA LEU A 28 0.51 9.53 14.30
C LEU A 28 1.81 8.73 14.27
N ALA A 29 2.90 9.32 13.78
CA ALA A 29 4.21 8.69 13.78
C ALA A 29 4.74 8.45 15.20
N LEU A 30 4.60 9.44 16.11
CA LEU A 30 4.99 9.31 17.51
C LEU A 30 4.15 8.25 18.24
N VAL A 31 2.83 8.27 18.06
CA VAL A 31 1.95 7.21 18.60
C VAL A 31 2.39 5.84 18.08
N GLY A 32 2.69 5.73 16.78
CA GLY A 32 3.21 4.49 16.17
C GLY A 32 4.50 4.00 16.83
N VAL A 33 5.44 4.90 17.16
CA VAL A 33 6.69 4.55 17.86
C VAL A 33 6.41 3.98 19.25
N VAL A 34 5.54 4.65 20.02
CA VAL A 34 5.15 4.20 21.36
C VAL A 34 4.47 2.84 21.29
N MET A 35 3.55 2.64 20.36
CA MET A 35 2.84 1.36 20.19
C MET A 35 3.76 0.22 19.75
N VAL A 36 4.72 0.48 18.85
CA VAL A 36 5.73 -0.52 18.46
C VAL A 36 6.57 -0.94 19.66
N PHE A 37 6.99 0.01 20.48
CA PHE A 37 7.74 -0.31 21.70
C PHE A 37 6.89 -1.13 22.68
N SER A 38 5.68 -0.68 22.99
CA SER A 38 4.74 -1.35 23.89
C SER A 38 4.50 -2.82 23.47
N ALA A 39 4.15 -3.05 22.20
CA ALA A 39 3.82 -4.38 21.70
C ALA A 39 5.04 -5.30 21.48
N SER A 40 6.26 -4.77 21.45
CA SER A 40 7.44 -5.57 21.07
C SER A 40 8.50 -5.71 22.16
N ALA A 41 8.45 -4.95 23.24
CA ALA A 41 9.50 -4.89 24.26
C ALA A 41 9.76 -6.26 24.89
N VAL A 42 8.71 -6.98 25.29
CA VAL A 42 8.82 -8.32 25.92
C VAL A 42 9.41 -9.34 24.94
N VAL A 43 8.90 -9.36 23.70
CA VAL A 43 9.40 -10.27 22.63
C VAL A 43 10.86 -9.95 22.29
N ALA A 44 11.21 -8.67 22.23
CA ALA A 44 12.58 -8.22 21.97
C ALA A 44 13.54 -8.62 23.09
N GLY A 45 13.15 -8.44 24.35
CA GLY A 45 13.93 -8.86 25.51
C GLY A 45 14.20 -10.35 25.51
N ASN A 46 13.18 -11.18 25.26
CA ASN A 46 13.31 -12.63 25.23
C ASN A 46 14.14 -13.15 24.05
N ARG A 47 14.02 -12.53 22.88
CA ARG A 47 14.64 -13.03 21.64
C ARG A 47 16.02 -12.43 21.35
N PHE A 48 16.24 -11.17 21.68
CA PHE A 48 17.46 -10.42 21.35
C PHE A 48 18.22 -9.95 22.60
N HIS A 49 17.72 -10.23 23.80
CA HIS A 49 18.27 -9.73 25.07
C HIS A 49 18.38 -8.19 25.13
N ASP A 50 17.59 -7.50 24.31
CA ASP A 50 17.51 -6.03 24.24
C ASP A 50 16.05 -5.60 24.02
N PRO A 51 15.33 -5.15 25.06
CA PRO A 51 13.93 -4.69 24.93
C PRO A 51 13.77 -3.52 23.96
N TRP A 52 14.83 -2.75 23.73
CA TRP A 52 14.83 -1.58 22.87
C TRP A 52 15.17 -1.88 21.39
N TYR A 53 15.41 -3.14 21.05
CA TYR A 53 15.85 -3.54 19.70
C TYR A 53 14.95 -3.02 18.57
N PHE A 54 13.65 -3.26 18.68
CA PHE A 54 12.70 -2.82 17.66
C PHE A 54 12.50 -1.30 17.70
N LEU A 55 12.51 -0.68 18.87
CA LEU A 55 12.40 0.77 18.99
C LEU A 55 13.56 1.50 18.30
N LYS A 56 14.80 1.08 18.53
CA LYS A 56 15.99 1.66 17.89
C LYS A 56 15.85 1.61 16.36
N ARG A 57 15.42 0.48 15.82
CA ARG A 57 15.18 0.32 14.37
C ARG A 57 14.03 1.20 13.89
N GLN A 58 12.95 1.28 14.64
CA GLN A 58 11.79 2.12 14.30
C GLN A 58 12.17 3.60 14.25
N LEU A 59 12.93 4.09 15.24
CA LEU A 59 13.42 5.47 15.28
C LEU A 59 14.36 5.77 14.11
N ALA A 60 15.26 4.86 13.77
CA ALA A 60 16.15 5.02 12.62
C ALA A 60 15.35 5.14 11.29
N TRP A 61 14.36 4.25 11.09
CA TRP A 61 13.50 4.29 9.91
C TRP A 61 12.57 5.51 9.90
N LEU A 62 12.07 5.92 11.05
CA LEU A 62 11.28 7.15 11.17
C LEU A 62 12.12 8.37 10.78
N GLY A 63 13.34 8.49 11.30
CA GLY A 63 14.26 9.57 10.94
C GLY A 63 14.56 9.59 9.44
N ALA A 64 14.86 8.42 8.83
CA ALA A 64 15.05 8.30 7.40
C ALA A 64 13.78 8.69 6.62
N GLY A 65 12.61 8.24 7.07
CA GLY A 65 11.32 8.57 6.45
C GLY A 65 11.00 10.06 6.50
N LEU A 66 11.23 10.72 7.62
CA LEU A 66 11.04 12.17 7.77
C LEU A 66 12.01 12.96 6.88
N LEU A 67 13.25 12.50 6.77
CA LEU A 67 14.22 13.10 5.84
C LEU A 67 13.76 12.99 4.39
N VAL A 68 13.34 11.80 3.97
CA VAL A 68 12.82 11.56 2.62
C VAL A 68 11.56 12.41 2.37
N MET A 69 10.64 12.45 3.31
CA MET A 69 9.44 13.30 3.24
C MET A 69 9.82 14.78 3.03
N HIS A 70 10.79 15.28 3.80
CA HIS A 70 11.27 16.66 3.66
C HIS A 70 11.94 16.91 2.29
N LEU A 71 12.74 15.98 1.79
CA LEU A 71 13.37 16.10 0.48
C LEU A 71 12.33 16.08 -0.65
N ILE A 72 11.38 15.14 -0.60
CA ILE A 72 10.32 15.01 -1.60
C ILE A 72 9.39 16.21 -1.60
N SER A 73 9.09 16.81 -0.44
CA SER A 73 8.24 18.00 -0.35
C SER A 73 8.81 19.22 -1.07
N LYS A 74 10.12 19.24 -1.35
CA LYS A 74 10.78 20.29 -2.13
C LYS A 74 10.75 20.06 -3.63
N ILE A 75 10.38 18.85 -4.06
CA ILE A 75 10.32 18.47 -5.47
C ILE A 75 8.99 18.92 -6.07
N ASP A 76 9.05 19.58 -7.22
CA ASP A 76 7.83 19.96 -7.95
C ASP A 76 7.06 18.71 -8.38
N TYR A 77 5.74 18.69 -8.11
CA TYR A 77 4.89 17.55 -8.42
C TYR A 77 4.84 17.22 -9.92
N THR A 78 5.14 18.20 -10.80
CA THR A 78 5.17 17.98 -12.25
C THR A 78 6.28 17.01 -12.70
N ILE A 79 7.34 16.87 -11.88
CA ILE A 79 8.42 15.91 -12.13
C ILE A 79 7.87 14.48 -12.07
N TRP A 80 6.95 14.19 -11.14
CA TRP A 80 6.33 12.88 -11.02
C TRP A 80 5.54 12.48 -12.26
N LYS A 81 4.93 13.46 -12.94
CA LYS A 81 4.26 13.24 -14.23
C LYS A 81 5.23 12.74 -15.30
N LYS A 82 6.46 13.29 -15.35
CA LYS A 82 7.51 12.85 -16.29
C LYS A 82 8.07 11.48 -15.89
N LEU A 83 8.17 11.21 -14.61
CA LEU A 83 8.69 9.96 -14.05
C LEU A 83 7.64 8.82 -14.00
N ALA A 84 6.38 9.08 -14.32
CA ALA A 84 5.30 8.10 -14.20
C ALA A 84 5.59 6.80 -14.98
N ILE A 85 6.02 6.90 -16.23
CA ILE A 85 6.35 5.74 -17.08
C ILE A 85 7.65 5.05 -16.63
N PRO A 86 8.78 5.76 -16.39
CA PRO A 86 9.98 5.16 -15.84
C PRO A 86 9.76 4.43 -14.50
N LEU A 87 8.99 5.02 -13.58
CA LEU A 87 8.66 4.39 -12.29
C LEU A 87 7.82 3.13 -12.48
N LEU A 88 6.81 3.19 -13.34
CA LEU A 88 5.99 2.02 -13.64
C LEU A 88 6.84 0.90 -14.24
N PHE A 89 7.68 1.20 -15.22
CA PHE A 89 8.58 0.23 -15.84
C PHE A 89 9.57 -0.36 -14.83
N GLY A 90 10.26 0.48 -14.08
CA GLY A 90 11.21 0.04 -13.05
C GLY A 90 10.54 -0.85 -12.00
N THR A 91 9.35 -0.49 -11.54
CA THR A 91 8.58 -1.30 -10.59
C THR A 91 8.15 -2.64 -11.19
N THR A 92 7.73 -2.65 -12.46
CA THR A 92 7.40 -3.91 -13.16
C THR A 92 8.61 -4.83 -13.26
N VAL A 93 9.78 -4.29 -13.56
CA VAL A 93 11.04 -5.05 -13.57
C VAL A 93 11.35 -5.63 -12.20
N LEU A 94 11.20 -4.84 -11.12
CA LEU A 94 11.41 -5.32 -9.75
C LEU A 94 10.42 -6.42 -9.35
N LEU A 95 9.14 -6.32 -9.76
CA LEU A 95 8.14 -7.39 -9.54
C LEU A 95 8.51 -8.67 -10.29
N VAL A 96 9.03 -8.57 -11.50
CA VAL A 96 9.51 -9.75 -12.23
C VAL A 96 10.76 -10.33 -11.57
N LEU A 97 11.70 -9.48 -11.14
CA LEU A 97 12.93 -9.92 -10.48
C LEU A 97 12.66 -10.66 -9.17
N VAL A 98 11.68 -10.24 -8.37
CA VAL A 98 11.38 -10.93 -7.10
C VAL A 98 10.82 -12.33 -7.31
N LEU A 99 10.22 -12.62 -8.46
CA LEU A 99 9.73 -13.96 -8.82
C LEU A 99 10.86 -14.91 -9.19
N VAL A 100 12.02 -14.39 -9.61
CA VAL A 100 13.18 -15.20 -9.97
C VAL A 100 13.83 -15.78 -8.71
N PRO A 101 14.05 -17.12 -8.64
CA PRO A 101 14.58 -17.78 -7.45
C PRO A 101 15.89 -17.22 -6.91
N SER A 102 16.75 -16.69 -7.78
CA SER A 102 18.09 -16.19 -7.41
C SER A 102 18.06 -14.83 -6.72
N PHE A 103 17.00 -14.03 -6.88
CA PHE A 103 16.89 -12.68 -6.35
C PHE A 103 15.84 -12.53 -5.24
N GLY A 104 14.73 -13.27 -5.38
CA GLY A 104 13.63 -13.21 -4.43
C GLY A 104 13.84 -14.09 -3.20
N SER A 105 13.69 -13.53 -2.01
CA SER A 105 13.70 -14.28 -0.76
C SER A 105 12.32 -14.77 -0.38
N VAL A 106 12.27 -15.99 0.16
CA VAL A 106 11.04 -16.61 0.64
C VAL A 106 10.82 -16.22 2.10
N ALA A 107 9.73 -15.52 2.37
CA ALA A 107 9.26 -15.25 3.72
C ALA A 107 7.84 -15.81 3.88
N LYS A 108 7.62 -16.68 4.88
CA LYS A 108 6.33 -17.32 5.17
C LYS A 108 5.71 -18.03 3.95
N GLY A 109 6.56 -18.72 3.15
CA GLY A 109 6.12 -19.49 2.00
C GLY A 109 5.84 -18.71 0.72
N ALA A 110 6.15 -17.41 0.67
CA ALA A 110 5.98 -16.58 -0.53
C ALA A 110 7.24 -15.75 -0.81
N ARG A 111 7.58 -15.61 -2.10
CA ARG A 111 8.68 -14.74 -2.54
C ARG A 111 8.15 -13.34 -2.76
N ARG A 112 8.48 -12.41 -1.85
CA ARG A 112 7.95 -11.04 -1.86
C ARG A 112 9.01 -9.99 -1.60
N TRP A 113 10.22 -10.40 -1.21
CA TRP A 113 11.26 -9.51 -0.74
C TRP A 113 12.51 -9.61 -1.58
N LEU A 114 13.08 -8.47 -1.94
CA LEU A 114 14.41 -8.35 -2.50
C LEU A 114 15.37 -7.89 -1.40
N HIS A 115 16.45 -8.64 -1.22
CA HIS A 115 17.51 -8.30 -0.27
C HIS A 115 18.58 -7.49 -1.00
N LEU A 116 18.68 -6.21 -0.68
CA LEU A 116 19.71 -5.32 -1.17
C LEU A 116 20.66 -4.94 -0.02
N GLY A 117 21.51 -5.87 0.36
CA GLY A 117 22.38 -5.70 1.54
C GLY A 117 21.57 -5.61 2.84
N PRO A 118 21.68 -4.50 3.59
CA PRO A 118 20.92 -4.32 4.84
C PRO A 118 19.44 -3.97 4.62
N LEU A 119 19.05 -3.68 3.37
CA LEU A 119 17.69 -3.24 3.02
C LEU A 119 16.88 -4.41 2.47
N ASN A 120 15.68 -4.57 3.00
CA ASN A 120 14.67 -5.46 2.46
C ASN A 120 13.61 -4.62 1.77
N ILE A 121 13.49 -4.75 0.46
CA ILE A 121 12.51 -4.01 -0.34
C ILE A 121 11.45 -4.97 -0.82
N GLN A 122 10.19 -4.57 -0.68
CA GLN A 122 9.05 -5.30 -1.25
C GLN A 122 8.58 -4.55 -2.50
N PRO A 123 8.77 -5.12 -3.72
CA PRO A 123 8.37 -4.46 -4.96
C PRO A 123 6.88 -4.13 -5.04
N ALA A 124 6.02 -4.98 -4.45
CA ALA A 124 4.58 -4.75 -4.38
C ALA A 124 4.21 -3.46 -3.64
N GLU A 125 5.01 -3.03 -2.64
CA GLU A 125 4.83 -1.74 -1.97
C GLU A 125 5.08 -0.58 -2.93
N LEU A 126 6.13 -0.65 -3.74
CA LEU A 126 6.44 0.36 -4.75
C LEU A 126 5.40 0.40 -5.86
N ALA A 127 4.78 -0.75 -6.19
CA ALA A 127 3.75 -0.84 -7.23
C ALA A 127 2.51 0.01 -6.90
N LYS A 128 2.13 0.13 -5.62
CA LYS A 128 1.01 0.99 -5.19
C LYS A 128 1.27 2.46 -5.55
N TYR A 129 2.48 2.95 -5.30
CA TYR A 129 2.86 4.32 -5.65
C TYR A 129 3.03 4.51 -7.15
N ALA A 130 3.68 3.56 -7.82
CA ALA A 130 3.90 3.64 -9.27
C ALA A 130 2.58 3.68 -10.05
N VAL A 131 1.60 2.82 -9.68
CA VAL A 131 0.28 2.81 -10.31
C VAL A 131 -0.47 4.10 -10.03
N ALA A 132 -0.45 4.62 -8.80
CA ALA A 132 -1.11 5.88 -8.46
C ALA A 132 -0.54 7.07 -9.26
N ILE A 133 0.78 7.19 -9.33
CA ILE A 133 1.46 8.24 -10.10
C ILE A 133 1.15 8.12 -11.60
N TYR A 134 1.20 6.89 -12.13
CA TYR A 134 0.86 6.64 -13.55
C TYR A 134 -0.59 7.02 -13.86
N ILE A 135 -1.54 6.56 -13.03
CA ILE A 135 -2.96 6.87 -13.22
C ILE A 135 -3.21 8.38 -13.14
N ALA A 136 -2.60 9.09 -12.17
CA ALA A 136 -2.71 10.54 -12.07
C ALA A 136 -2.21 11.25 -13.34
N ALA A 137 -1.05 10.83 -13.85
CA ALA A 137 -0.48 11.38 -15.08
C ALA A 137 -1.36 11.07 -16.31
N TYR A 138 -1.90 9.85 -16.39
CA TYR A 138 -2.81 9.43 -17.46
C TYR A 138 -4.11 10.23 -17.45
N LEU A 139 -4.77 10.34 -16.31
CA LEU A 139 -6.04 11.05 -16.14
C LEU A 139 -5.91 12.53 -16.50
N THR A 140 -4.83 13.19 -16.09
CA THR A 140 -4.54 14.57 -16.47
C THR A 140 -4.41 14.75 -17.99
N LYS A 141 -3.88 13.77 -18.71
CA LYS A 141 -3.69 13.84 -20.17
C LYS A 141 -4.94 13.48 -20.96
N LYS A 142 -5.84 12.66 -20.38
CA LYS A 142 -6.99 12.06 -21.07
C LYS A 142 -8.33 12.43 -20.42
N GLN A 143 -8.41 13.57 -19.76
CA GLN A 143 -9.57 14.01 -19.00
C GLN A 143 -10.86 14.02 -19.84
N ASP A 144 -10.80 14.48 -21.11
CA ASP A 144 -11.96 14.53 -22.00
C ASP A 144 -12.49 13.15 -22.43
N GLN A 145 -11.68 12.09 -22.27
CA GLN A 145 -12.01 10.73 -22.70
C GLN A 145 -12.48 9.83 -21.56
N ILE A 146 -12.45 10.30 -20.32
CA ILE A 146 -12.73 9.52 -19.11
C ILE A 146 -14.13 8.91 -19.10
N THR A 147 -15.10 9.54 -19.75
CA THR A 147 -16.48 9.04 -19.85
C THR A 147 -16.63 7.88 -20.83
N ASN A 148 -15.61 7.64 -21.68
CA ASN A 148 -15.59 6.54 -22.63
C ASN A 148 -14.84 5.34 -22.05
N PHE A 149 -15.48 4.18 -22.02
CA PHE A 149 -14.88 2.97 -21.44
C PHE A 149 -13.59 2.55 -22.15
N SER A 150 -13.63 2.43 -23.49
CA SER A 150 -12.50 1.90 -24.26
C SER A 150 -11.29 2.83 -24.30
N ARG A 151 -11.52 4.15 -24.40
CA ARG A 151 -10.44 5.13 -24.55
C ARG A 151 -9.99 5.76 -23.23
N GLY A 152 -10.89 5.83 -22.25
CA GLY A 152 -10.63 6.44 -20.95
C GLY A 152 -10.28 5.45 -19.85
N LEU A 153 -11.07 4.38 -19.68
CA LEU A 153 -10.91 3.46 -18.57
C LEU A 153 -10.05 2.24 -18.90
N LEU A 154 -10.17 1.68 -20.08
CA LEU A 154 -9.50 0.44 -20.45
C LEU A 154 -7.97 0.50 -20.32
N PRO A 155 -7.25 1.54 -20.80
CA PRO A 155 -5.79 1.58 -20.68
C PRO A 155 -5.28 1.55 -19.23
N PRO A 156 -5.79 2.37 -18.29
CA PRO A 156 -5.39 2.27 -16.88
C PRO A 156 -5.75 0.92 -16.25
N LEU A 157 -6.86 0.29 -16.65
CA LEU A 157 -7.25 -1.02 -16.15
C LEU A 157 -6.33 -2.14 -16.68
N ILE A 158 -5.81 -2.04 -17.89
CA ILE A 158 -4.80 -2.98 -18.42
C ILE A 158 -3.53 -2.89 -17.59
N VAL A 159 -3.06 -1.68 -17.27
CA VAL A 159 -1.86 -1.49 -16.45
C VAL A 159 -2.10 -2.04 -15.03
N LEU A 160 -3.26 -1.74 -14.42
CA LEU A 160 -3.64 -2.31 -13.14
C LEU A 160 -3.66 -3.85 -13.18
N GLY A 161 -4.26 -4.42 -14.23
CA GLY A 161 -4.36 -5.87 -14.43
C GLY A 161 -2.99 -6.54 -14.54
N LEU A 162 -2.06 -5.93 -15.29
CA LEU A 162 -0.69 -6.42 -15.45
C LEU A 162 0.07 -6.44 -14.11
N LEU A 163 0.07 -5.30 -13.39
CA LEU A 163 0.73 -5.23 -12.07
C LEU A 163 0.06 -6.15 -11.06
N SER A 164 -1.28 -6.18 -11.04
CA SER A 164 -2.03 -7.08 -10.15
C SER A 164 -1.73 -8.55 -10.43
N GLY A 165 -1.59 -8.92 -11.70
CA GLY A 165 -1.20 -10.27 -12.09
C GLY A 165 0.17 -10.67 -11.53
N LEU A 166 1.17 -9.79 -11.66
CA LEU A 166 2.51 -10.02 -11.09
C LEU A 166 2.47 -10.13 -9.56
N VAL A 167 1.74 -9.24 -8.88
CA VAL A 167 1.59 -9.26 -7.41
C VAL A 167 0.82 -10.50 -6.93
N LEU A 168 -0.13 -11.01 -7.73
CA LEU A 168 -0.83 -12.28 -7.41
C LEU A 168 0.09 -13.49 -7.51
N LEU A 169 1.13 -13.47 -8.36
CA LEU A 169 2.18 -14.49 -8.39
C LEU A 169 3.06 -14.46 -7.13
N GLU A 170 3.09 -13.33 -6.40
CA GLU A 170 3.71 -13.21 -5.06
C GLU A 170 2.76 -13.64 -3.92
N PRO A 171 1.68 -14.36 -4.15
CA PRO A 171 0.44 -14.58 -3.37
C PRO A 171 -0.04 -13.41 -2.50
N ASP A 172 0.03 -12.15 -2.99
CA ASP A 172 -0.37 -10.96 -2.24
C ASP A 172 -1.67 -10.34 -2.76
N LEU A 173 -2.80 -10.93 -2.37
CA LEU A 173 -4.14 -10.43 -2.70
C LEU A 173 -4.44 -9.07 -2.03
N GLY A 174 -3.90 -8.83 -0.83
CA GLY A 174 -4.15 -7.59 -0.09
C GLY A 174 -3.67 -6.35 -0.86
N THR A 175 -2.44 -6.40 -1.37
CA THR A 175 -1.88 -5.32 -2.19
C THR A 175 -2.67 -5.11 -3.48
N VAL A 176 -3.14 -6.18 -4.13
CA VAL A 176 -4.00 -6.09 -5.33
C VAL A 176 -5.30 -5.37 -5.05
N VAL A 177 -5.97 -5.70 -3.93
CA VAL A 177 -7.21 -5.03 -3.53
C VAL A 177 -6.96 -3.54 -3.25
N VAL A 178 -5.88 -3.19 -2.55
CA VAL A 178 -5.51 -1.79 -2.28
C VAL A 178 -5.24 -1.04 -3.58
N MET A 179 -4.46 -1.59 -4.52
CA MET A 179 -4.21 -0.98 -5.83
C MET A 179 -5.52 -0.77 -6.60
N GLY A 180 -6.40 -1.77 -6.60
CA GLY A 180 -7.72 -1.69 -7.23
C GLY A 180 -8.57 -0.56 -6.66
N LEU A 181 -8.65 -0.46 -5.32
CA LEU A 181 -9.39 0.60 -4.64
C LEU A 181 -8.82 1.99 -4.96
N VAL A 182 -7.49 2.16 -4.94
CA VAL A 182 -6.85 3.42 -5.32
C VAL A 182 -7.22 3.82 -6.75
N VAL A 183 -7.10 2.90 -7.72
CA VAL A 183 -7.41 3.19 -9.12
C VAL A 183 -8.89 3.53 -9.32
N VAL A 184 -9.81 2.75 -8.73
CA VAL A 184 -11.25 3.00 -8.82
C VAL A 184 -11.61 4.36 -8.20
N THR A 185 -11.03 4.70 -7.06
CA THR A 185 -11.23 6.01 -6.41
C THR A 185 -10.73 7.15 -7.31
N MET A 186 -9.54 7.00 -7.90
CA MET A 186 -9.00 8.01 -8.80
C MET A 186 -9.85 8.19 -10.07
N LEU A 187 -10.34 7.08 -10.67
CA LEU A 187 -11.26 7.12 -11.81
C LEU A 187 -12.58 7.80 -11.44
N PHE A 188 -13.11 7.53 -10.26
CA PHE A 188 -14.33 8.19 -9.74
C PHE A 188 -14.13 9.69 -9.61
N LEU A 189 -13.05 10.13 -8.95
CA LEU A 189 -12.72 11.54 -8.77
C LEU A 189 -12.45 12.26 -10.10
N ALA A 190 -11.97 11.55 -11.10
CA ALA A 190 -11.75 12.08 -12.45
C ALA A 190 -13.04 12.22 -13.27
N GLY A 191 -14.19 11.80 -12.77
CA GLY A 191 -15.48 11.91 -13.44
C GLY A 191 -15.84 10.70 -14.32
N ALA A 192 -15.31 9.52 -14.06
CA ALA A 192 -15.75 8.31 -14.76
C ALA A 192 -17.23 8.04 -14.50
N ARG A 193 -17.93 7.52 -15.51
CA ARG A 193 -19.36 7.20 -15.38
C ARG A 193 -19.57 6.12 -14.30
N ILE A 194 -20.48 6.36 -13.36
CA ILE A 194 -20.83 5.43 -12.27
C ILE A 194 -21.22 4.04 -12.81
N LYS A 195 -21.88 3.99 -13.98
CA LYS A 195 -22.22 2.71 -14.64
C LYS A 195 -20.99 1.85 -14.94
N HIS A 196 -19.88 2.46 -15.39
CA HIS A 196 -18.64 1.74 -15.66
C HIS A 196 -17.96 1.28 -14.37
N LEU A 197 -17.98 2.12 -13.32
CA LEU A 197 -17.45 1.76 -12.00
C LEU A 197 -18.27 0.63 -11.36
N GLY A 198 -19.59 0.68 -11.49
CA GLY A 198 -20.48 -0.41 -11.05
C GLY A 198 -20.21 -1.72 -11.78
N LEU A 199 -19.97 -1.68 -13.10
CA LEU A 199 -19.54 -2.85 -13.86
C LEU A 199 -18.19 -3.40 -13.39
N LEU A 200 -17.22 -2.53 -13.11
CA LEU A 200 -15.93 -2.94 -12.57
C LEU A 200 -16.07 -3.62 -11.21
N ALA A 201 -16.89 -3.05 -10.31
CA ALA A 201 -17.17 -3.66 -9.02
C ALA A 201 -17.87 -5.02 -9.17
N LEU A 202 -18.86 -5.11 -10.07
CA LEU A 202 -19.57 -6.35 -10.37
C LEU A 202 -18.64 -7.45 -10.91
N CYS A 203 -17.62 -7.10 -11.70
CA CYS A 203 -16.61 -8.04 -12.19
C CYS A 203 -15.55 -8.34 -11.12
N ALA A 204 -15.16 -7.35 -10.32
CA ALA A 204 -14.12 -7.50 -9.30
C ALA A 204 -14.54 -8.42 -8.15
N LEU A 205 -15.78 -8.32 -7.68
CA LEU A 205 -16.29 -9.14 -6.57
C LEU A 205 -16.21 -10.66 -6.85
N PRO A 206 -16.72 -11.20 -7.96
CA PRO A 206 -16.59 -12.62 -8.26
C PRO A 206 -15.13 -13.01 -8.54
N THR A 207 -14.33 -12.12 -9.12
CA THR A 207 -12.90 -12.39 -9.34
C THR A 207 -12.16 -12.55 -8.00
N VAL A 208 -12.37 -11.65 -7.04
CA VAL A 208 -11.79 -11.75 -5.69
C VAL A 208 -12.31 -13.01 -4.98
N ALA A 209 -13.59 -13.31 -5.08
CA ALA A 209 -14.18 -14.53 -4.51
C ALA A 209 -13.52 -15.79 -5.12
N ALA A 210 -13.37 -15.86 -6.43
CA ALA A 210 -12.71 -16.97 -7.11
C ALA A 210 -11.23 -17.12 -6.69
N LEU A 211 -10.50 -16.00 -6.55
CA LEU A 211 -9.12 -16.00 -6.05
C LEU A 211 -9.01 -16.47 -4.60
N ILE A 212 -9.99 -16.19 -3.75
CA ILE A 212 -10.04 -16.68 -2.37
C ILE A 212 -10.35 -18.17 -2.35
N LEU A 213 -11.40 -18.58 -3.05
CA LEU A 213 -11.85 -19.97 -3.08
C LEU A 213 -10.84 -20.92 -3.75
N GLY A 214 -10.14 -20.45 -4.76
CA GLY A 214 -9.11 -21.21 -5.48
C GLY A 214 -7.81 -21.42 -4.71
N SER A 215 -7.62 -20.77 -3.55
CA SER A 215 -6.42 -20.94 -2.72
C SER A 215 -6.78 -21.51 -1.35
N PRO A 216 -6.31 -22.73 -1.00
CA PRO A 216 -6.56 -23.32 0.32
C PRO A 216 -6.13 -22.41 1.48
N TYR A 217 -5.00 -21.72 1.32
CA TYR A 217 -4.48 -20.77 2.31
C TYR A 217 -5.43 -19.57 2.54
N ARG A 218 -5.92 -18.95 1.45
CA ARG A 218 -6.81 -17.76 1.54
C ARG A 218 -8.18 -18.17 2.06
N ARG A 219 -8.71 -19.29 1.57
CA ARG A 219 -9.99 -19.86 2.04
C ARG A 219 -9.95 -20.15 3.53
N ARG A 220 -8.88 -20.80 4.02
CA ARG A 220 -8.71 -21.10 5.43
C ARG A 220 -8.72 -19.82 6.28
N ARG A 221 -8.01 -18.77 5.88
CA ARG A 221 -8.01 -17.48 6.61
C ARG A 221 -9.41 -16.85 6.70
N VAL A 222 -10.19 -16.87 5.63
CA VAL A 222 -11.57 -16.35 5.65
C VAL A 222 -12.47 -17.18 6.58
N ILE A 223 -12.35 -18.51 6.53
CA ILE A 223 -13.11 -19.40 7.40
C ILE A 223 -12.73 -19.18 8.87
N GLU A 224 -11.46 -19.09 9.18
CA GLU A 224 -10.96 -18.83 10.54
C GLU A 224 -11.39 -17.46 11.07
N TYR A 225 -11.51 -16.46 10.20
CA TYR A 225 -12.03 -15.15 10.58
C TYR A 225 -13.52 -15.18 10.90
N LEU A 226 -14.33 -15.88 10.08
CA LEU A 226 -15.79 -15.92 10.24
C LEU A 226 -16.27 -16.86 11.34
N TYR A 227 -15.60 -17.99 11.53
CA TYR A 227 -16.05 -19.07 12.43
C TYR A 227 -15.14 -19.31 13.62
N GLY A 228 -14.11 -18.46 13.80
CA GLY A 228 -13.06 -18.63 14.82
C GLY A 228 -11.96 -19.59 14.39
N ALA A 229 -10.82 -19.43 15.03
CA ALA A 229 -9.64 -20.23 14.75
C ALA A 229 -9.76 -21.61 15.42
N LYS A 230 -9.79 -22.69 14.62
CA LYS A 230 -9.74 -24.06 15.14
C LYS A 230 -8.36 -24.45 15.68
N ASP A 231 -7.31 -23.75 15.22
CA ASP A 231 -5.92 -23.94 15.63
C ASP A 231 -5.35 -22.61 16.18
N PRO A 232 -5.47 -22.36 17.49
CA PRO A 232 -5.03 -21.11 18.11
C PRO A 232 -3.51 -20.90 18.09
N THR A 233 -2.73 -21.95 17.89
CA THR A 233 -1.26 -21.92 17.89
C THR A 233 -0.65 -21.87 16.50
N GLY A 234 -1.41 -22.25 15.47
CA GLY A 234 -0.98 -22.29 14.07
C GLY A 234 -1.54 -21.13 13.24
N SER A 235 -2.31 -21.47 12.19
CA SER A 235 -2.83 -20.48 11.23
C SER A 235 -3.78 -19.45 11.84
N GLY A 236 -4.52 -19.81 12.89
CA GLY A 236 -5.44 -18.95 13.61
C GLY A 236 -4.80 -18.11 14.72
N TYR A 237 -3.50 -18.27 15.00
CA TYR A 237 -2.82 -17.56 16.07
C TYR A 237 -3.06 -16.04 16.06
N GLN A 238 -2.95 -15.42 14.89
CA GLN A 238 -3.08 -13.97 14.77
C GLN A 238 -4.50 -13.49 15.13
N ILE A 239 -5.52 -14.22 14.72
CA ILE A 239 -6.94 -13.92 15.03
C ILE A 239 -7.22 -14.17 16.48
N HIS A 240 -6.74 -15.29 17.02
CA HIS A 240 -6.90 -15.65 18.44
C HIS A 240 -6.28 -14.60 19.36
N GLN A 241 -5.04 -14.17 19.10
CA GLN A 241 -4.38 -13.11 19.85
C GLN A 241 -5.11 -11.77 19.77
N SER A 242 -5.69 -11.45 18.59
CA SER A 242 -6.49 -10.24 18.44
C SER A 242 -7.75 -10.28 19.33
N PHE A 243 -8.45 -11.40 19.38
CA PHE A 243 -9.62 -11.55 20.26
C PHE A 243 -9.25 -11.51 21.74
N LEU A 244 -8.12 -12.11 22.13
CA LEU A 244 -7.61 -12.01 23.50
C LEU A 244 -7.30 -10.57 23.86
N ALA A 245 -6.62 -9.83 22.99
CA ALA A 245 -6.28 -8.42 23.21
C ALA A 245 -7.54 -7.54 23.35
N PHE A 246 -8.55 -7.73 22.48
CA PHE A 246 -9.82 -7.02 22.61
C PHE A 246 -10.61 -7.43 23.85
N GLY A 247 -10.64 -8.73 24.17
CA GLY A 247 -11.37 -9.25 25.32
C GLY A 247 -10.77 -8.80 26.66
N SER A 248 -9.44 -8.79 26.76
CA SER A 248 -8.74 -8.33 27.98
C SER A 248 -8.71 -6.81 28.10
N GLY A 249 -8.60 -6.10 26.97
CA GLY A 249 -8.43 -4.65 26.96
C GLY A 249 -9.71 -3.84 27.19
N GLY A 250 -10.87 -4.38 26.84
CA GLY A 250 -12.13 -3.61 26.89
C GLY A 250 -12.04 -2.30 26.11
N PRO A 251 -12.90 -1.30 26.42
CA PRO A 251 -12.94 -0.03 25.67
C PRO A 251 -11.70 0.85 25.84
N PHE A 252 -10.97 0.73 26.95
CA PHE A 252 -9.84 1.60 27.30
C PHE A 252 -8.47 0.92 27.19
N GLY A 253 -8.42 -0.37 26.91
CA GLY A 253 -7.20 -1.16 26.87
C GLY A 253 -6.66 -1.50 28.28
N VAL A 254 -5.64 -2.36 28.33
CA VAL A 254 -4.96 -2.75 29.57
C VAL A 254 -3.82 -1.80 29.97
N GLY A 255 -3.49 -0.83 29.11
CA GLY A 255 -2.38 0.10 29.32
C GLY A 255 -1.20 -0.14 28.37
N LEU A 256 -0.26 0.83 28.37
CA LEU A 256 0.96 0.75 27.56
C LEU A 256 1.93 -0.26 28.18
N GLY A 257 2.37 -1.25 27.40
CA GLY A 257 3.31 -2.27 27.85
C GLY A 257 2.68 -3.58 28.34
N GLU A 258 1.35 -3.62 28.50
CA GLU A 258 0.61 -4.80 29.00
C GLU A 258 -0.08 -5.59 27.87
N GLY A 259 0.12 -5.18 26.61
CA GLY A 259 -0.51 -5.79 25.43
C GLY A 259 0.36 -6.78 24.66
#